data_129180a1957bf8e1261cd7efa9f9dba3
#
_entry.id   129180a1957bf8e1261cd7efa9f9dba3
#
_cell.length_a   1.000
_cell.length_b   1.000
_cell.length_c   1.000
_cell.angle_alpha   90.00
_cell.angle_beta   90.00
_cell.angle_gamma   90.00
#
_symmetry.space_group_name_H-M   'P 1'
#
loop_
_entity.id
_entity.type
_entity.pdbx_description
1 polymer ?
#
loop_
_entity_poly.entity_id
_entity_poly.type
_entity_poly.pdbx_seq_one_letter_code
_entity_poly.pdbx_strand_id
1 'polypeptide(L)'
;MAEHLPSDEFTRILLTAVEKRKPLSADPETNAYRTFNGFYEGCPDISIDRYGSTAVILWTAKKRRPDPETLDLLCELCLKNIPGVDNVLFKNRYDLSEEIKKGVLLAGKQTEKTVREWGVSYPVSLQLNKDCGFYLDSSLLRKWLLKNAGGRRVLNTFAYTGSLGDAAEAGGALSVTQTDLNANYLSSRHSSQEYIIGDFFHVTSALRRSERLFDLVILDPPFFAKAGRGGQVDPARNITALINKIRPLAAHHGRIVAISNALFLSGEEYLAQIKSLCGPWLSVSEIIPVPESFFGFDPLSPQGLPADPAPFNHPTKIIVLDVLRKDERV
;
A
#
# COMPACT_ATOMS: atom_id res chain seq x y z
N MET A 1 22.84 21.74 -11.79
CA MET A 1 22.11 22.33 -12.91
C MET A 1 20.73 21.69 -12.88
N ALA A 2 19.66 22.47 -12.79
CA ALA A 2 18.31 21.97 -12.95
C ALA A 2 18.16 21.67 -14.45
N GLU A 3 18.13 20.41 -14.82
CA GLU A 3 17.69 20.01 -16.15
C GLU A 3 16.18 20.27 -16.19
N HIS A 4 15.76 21.20 -17.04
CA HIS A 4 14.35 21.40 -17.36
C HIS A 4 13.79 20.05 -17.84
N LEU A 5 12.66 19.64 -17.29
CA LEU A 5 11.84 18.61 -17.93
C LEU A 5 11.50 19.14 -19.32
N PRO A 6 11.80 18.39 -20.41
CA PRO A 6 11.35 18.80 -21.73
C PRO A 6 9.83 18.84 -21.72
N SER A 7 9.23 20.05 -21.71
CA SER A 7 7.80 20.26 -21.47
C SER A 7 6.91 19.43 -22.41
N ASP A 8 7.28 19.37 -23.68
CA ASP A 8 6.49 18.67 -24.70
C ASP A 8 6.58 17.15 -24.58
N GLU A 9 7.76 16.59 -24.29
CA GLU A 9 7.92 15.15 -24.12
C GLU A 9 7.21 14.67 -22.86
N PHE A 10 7.39 15.37 -21.74
CA PHE A 10 6.69 15.04 -20.50
C PHE A 10 5.17 15.11 -20.67
N THR A 11 4.68 16.18 -21.32
CA THR A 11 3.25 16.32 -21.62
C THR A 11 2.74 15.12 -22.42
N ARG A 12 3.45 14.71 -23.46
CA ARG A 12 3.06 13.58 -24.30
C ARG A 12 2.98 12.27 -23.52
N ILE A 13 3.99 11.95 -22.69
CA ILE A 13 3.99 10.70 -21.90
C ILE A 13 2.91 10.71 -20.82
N LEU A 14 2.68 11.85 -20.16
CA LEU A 14 1.61 12.01 -19.18
C LEU A 14 0.23 11.82 -19.82
N LEU A 15 -0.03 12.46 -20.96
CA LEU A 15 -1.30 12.30 -21.69
C LEU A 15 -1.53 10.85 -22.12
N THR A 16 -0.48 10.17 -22.55
CA THR A 16 -0.56 8.74 -22.87
C THR A 16 -0.92 7.90 -21.63
N ALA A 17 -0.34 8.20 -20.49
CA ALA A 17 -0.64 7.51 -19.23
C ALA A 17 -2.09 7.76 -18.77
N VAL A 18 -2.56 9.00 -18.86
CA VAL A 18 -3.96 9.37 -18.54
C VAL A 18 -4.94 8.64 -19.46
N GLU A 19 -4.65 8.61 -20.77
CA GLU A 19 -5.50 7.93 -21.76
C GLU A 19 -5.67 6.43 -21.42
N LYS A 20 -4.58 5.76 -21.11
CA LYS A 20 -4.60 4.33 -20.72
C LYS A 20 -5.42 4.07 -19.44
N ARG A 21 -5.59 5.08 -18.58
CA ARG A 21 -6.38 5.00 -17.34
C ARG A 21 -7.81 5.54 -17.47
N LYS A 22 -8.25 5.88 -18.67
CA LYS A 22 -9.65 6.30 -18.93
C LYS A 22 -10.71 5.33 -18.38
N PRO A 23 -10.56 3.99 -18.50
CA PRO A 23 -11.52 3.07 -17.91
C PRO A 23 -11.67 3.24 -16.40
N LEU A 24 -10.57 3.54 -15.68
CA LEU A 24 -10.61 3.80 -14.24
C LEU A 24 -11.25 5.15 -13.92
N SER A 25 -10.99 6.18 -14.73
CA SER A 25 -11.60 7.49 -14.51
C SER A 25 -13.10 7.53 -14.82
N ALA A 26 -13.58 6.61 -15.65
CA ALA A 26 -14.99 6.43 -15.97
C ALA A 26 -15.74 5.50 -15.00
N ASP A 27 -15.00 4.75 -14.15
CA ASP A 27 -15.59 3.85 -13.17
C ASP A 27 -16.12 4.64 -11.96
N PRO A 28 -17.44 4.67 -11.70
CA PRO A 28 -17.99 5.38 -10.55
C PRO A 28 -17.63 4.73 -9.21
N GLU A 29 -17.20 3.46 -9.22
CA GLU A 29 -16.86 2.69 -8.04
C GLU A 29 -15.40 2.87 -7.59
N THR A 30 -14.56 3.58 -8.41
CA THR A 30 -13.15 3.76 -8.13
C THR A 30 -12.69 5.16 -8.51
N ASN A 31 -12.17 5.94 -7.54
CA ASN A 31 -11.60 7.26 -7.76
C ASN A 31 -10.22 7.46 -7.10
N ALA A 32 -9.58 6.34 -6.69
CA ALA A 32 -8.23 6.34 -6.13
C ALA A 32 -7.34 5.38 -6.94
N TYR A 33 -6.38 5.93 -7.69
CA TYR A 33 -5.46 5.15 -8.51
C TYR A 33 -4.24 5.98 -8.92
N ARG A 34 -3.15 5.30 -9.30
CA ARG A 34 -1.98 5.98 -9.88
C ARG A 34 -2.27 6.39 -11.31
N THR A 35 -2.18 7.69 -11.57
CA THR A 35 -2.38 8.27 -12.90
C THR A 35 -1.11 8.22 -13.74
N PHE A 36 0.06 8.37 -13.11
CA PHE A 36 1.35 8.33 -13.78
C PHE A 36 2.42 7.76 -12.86
N ASN A 37 3.13 6.72 -13.32
CA ASN A 37 4.31 6.18 -12.65
C ASN A 37 5.55 6.45 -13.49
N GLY A 38 6.16 7.60 -13.28
CA GLY A 38 7.25 8.04 -14.12
C GLY A 38 8.44 7.09 -14.17
N PHE A 39 8.71 6.34 -13.09
CA PHE A 39 9.79 5.36 -13.08
C PHE A 39 9.61 4.27 -14.15
N TYR A 40 8.37 3.84 -14.39
CA TYR A 40 8.04 2.84 -15.40
C TYR A 40 7.58 3.46 -16.74
N GLU A 41 7.16 4.73 -16.74
CA GLU A 41 6.55 5.40 -17.90
C GLU A 41 7.41 6.53 -18.49
N GLY A 42 8.72 6.59 -18.13
CA GLY A 42 9.71 7.41 -18.83
C GLY A 42 10.15 8.72 -18.15
N CYS A 43 9.69 8.99 -16.91
CA CYS A 43 10.13 10.15 -16.12
C CYS A 43 10.29 9.78 -14.63
N PRO A 44 11.39 9.15 -14.22
CA PRO A 44 11.56 8.49 -12.93
C PRO A 44 11.45 9.41 -11.71
N ASP A 45 11.54 10.72 -11.91
CA ASP A 45 11.51 11.70 -10.82
C ASP A 45 10.11 12.05 -10.32
N ILE A 46 9.05 11.60 -11.03
CA ILE A 46 7.67 12.01 -10.78
C ILE A 46 6.74 10.82 -10.78
N SER A 47 5.83 10.80 -9.81
CA SER A 47 4.61 9.99 -9.89
C SER A 47 3.42 10.88 -9.60
N ILE A 48 2.27 10.60 -10.22
CA ILE A 48 1.03 11.33 -10.01
C ILE A 48 -0.05 10.32 -9.62
N ASP A 49 -0.61 10.51 -8.44
CA ASP A 49 -1.69 9.71 -7.90
C ASP A 49 -2.99 10.53 -7.85
N ARG A 50 -4.11 9.92 -8.19
CA ARG A 50 -5.43 10.51 -7.98
C ARG A 50 -6.05 9.97 -6.70
N TYR A 51 -6.58 10.87 -5.88
CA TYR A 51 -7.39 10.59 -4.69
C TYR A 51 -8.66 11.45 -4.75
N GLY A 52 -9.76 10.89 -5.27
CA GLY A 52 -11.00 11.63 -5.47
C GLY A 52 -10.81 12.84 -6.39
N SER A 53 -11.02 14.03 -5.85
CA SER A 53 -10.83 15.33 -6.54
C SER A 53 -9.41 15.90 -6.42
N THR A 54 -8.48 15.18 -5.75
CA THR A 54 -7.10 15.63 -5.54
C THR A 54 -6.11 14.82 -6.36
N ALA A 55 -5.30 15.47 -7.18
CA ALA A 55 -4.08 14.90 -7.73
C ALA A 55 -2.91 15.13 -6.76
N VAL A 56 -2.15 14.10 -6.46
CA VAL A 56 -0.95 14.18 -5.63
C VAL A 56 0.27 13.98 -6.51
N ILE A 57 1.08 15.03 -6.67
CA ILE A 57 2.36 14.98 -7.35
C ILE A 57 3.42 14.57 -6.33
N LEU A 58 4.04 13.42 -6.55
CA LEU A 58 5.11 12.87 -5.73
C LEU A 58 6.44 13.07 -6.45
N TRP A 59 7.29 13.96 -5.91
CA TRP A 59 8.64 14.18 -6.40
C TRP A 59 9.61 13.23 -5.71
N THR A 60 10.35 12.42 -6.50
CA THR A 60 11.21 11.35 -6.00
C THR A 60 12.70 11.57 -6.26
N ALA A 61 13.08 12.65 -6.95
CA ALA A 61 14.48 13.00 -7.18
C ALA A 61 15.19 13.44 -5.89
N LYS A 62 16.19 12.66 -5.44
CA LYS A 62 16.87 12.89 -4.15
C LYS A 62 17.70 14.17 -4.11
N LYS A 63 18.29 14.59 -5.23
CA LYS A 63 19.26 15.68 -5.28
C LYS A 63 18.76 16.92 -6.04
N ARG A 64 17.53 16.86 -6.53
CA ARG A 64 16.96 17.90 -7.39
C ARG A 64 15.60 18.32 -6.84
N ARG A 65 15.36 19.62 -6.78
CA ARG A 65 14.05 20.19 -6.51
C ARG A 65 13.47 20.70 -7.84
N PRO A 66 12.17 20.58 -8.05
CA PRO A 66 11.54 21.22 -9.20
C PRO A 66 11.65 22.74 -9.04
N ASP A 67 11.88 23.44 -10.14
CA ASP A 67 11.74 24.90 -10.20
C ASP A 67 10.25 25.29 -10.21
N PRO A 68 9.93 26.58 -9.96
CA PRO A 68 8.55 27.05 -9.96
C PRO A 68 7.82 26.80 -11.28
N GLU A 69 8.49 26.98 -12.43
CA GLU A 69 7.90 26.77 -13.75
C GLU A 69 7.52 25.32 -13.98
N THR A 70 8.35 24.38 -13.53
CA THR A 70 8.04 22.94 -13.52
C THR A 70 6.81 22.63 -12.65
N LEU A 71 6.71 23.23 -11.46
CA LEU A 71 5.56 23.02 -10.57
C LEU A 71 4.27 23.59 -11.19
N ASP A 72 4.33 24.77 -11.79
CA ASP A 72 3.19 25.40 -12.46
C ASP A 72 2.72 24.55 -13.65
N LEU A 73 3.64 24.05 -14.47
CA LEU A 73 3.33 23.15 -15.59
C LEU A 73 2.67 21.84 -15.08
N LEU A 74 3.24 21.19 -14.08
CA LEU A 74 2.69 19.96 -13.51
C LEU A 74 1.29 20.19 -12.95
N CYS A 75 1.09 21.31 -12.26
CA CYS A 75 -0.19 21.70 -11.70
C CYS A 75 -1.24 21.90 -12.80
N GLU A 76 -0.92 22.68 -13.83
CA GLU A 76 -1.80 22.91 -14.98
C GLU A 76 -2.17 21.61 -15.69
N LEU A 77 -1.18 20.75 -15.95
CA LEU A 77 -1.41 19.46 -16.61
C LEU A 77 -2.33 18.55 -15.81
N CYS A 78 -2.19 18.52 -14.48
CA CYS A 78 -3.07 17.74 -13.61
C CYS A 78 -4.52 18.26 -13.69
N LEU A 79 -4.72 19.56 -13.52
CA LEU A 79 -6.05 20.18 -13.53
C LEU A 79 -6.76 20.01 -14.88
N LYS A 80 -6.01 20.16 -15.98
CA LYS A 80 -6.57 20.13 -17.34
C LYS A 80 -6.89 18.71 -17.82
N ASN A 81 -6.06 17.71 -17.47
CA ASN A 81 -6.07 16.43 -18.15
C ASN A 81 -6.52 15.26 -17.28
N ILE A 82 -6.50 15.36 -15.95
CA ILE A 82 -6.98 14.28 -15.07
C ILE A 82 -8.46 14.54 -14.76
N PRO A 83 -9.38 13.69 -15.23
CA PRO A 83 -10.81 13.93 -15.04
C PRO A 83 -11.20 14.03 -13.57
N GLY A 84 -12.01 15.07 -13.23
CA GLY A 84 -12.55 15.26 -11.87
C GLY A 84 -11.51 15.68 -10.83
N VAL A 85 -10.36 16.21 -11.24
CA VAL A 85 -9.35 16.80 -10.36
C VAL A 85 -9.54 18.32 -10.31
N ASP A 86 -9.74 18.83 -9.10
CA ASP A 86 -9.91 20.26 -8.80
C ASP A 86 -8.84 20.79 -7.82
N ASN A 87 -8.07 19.86 -7.22
CA ASN A 87 -7.05 20.18 -6.22
C ASN A 87 -5.74 19.47 -6.60
N VAL A 88 -4.61 20.16 -6.40
CA VAL A 88 -3.28 19.60 -6.67
C VAL A 88 -2.42 19.75 -5.43
N LEU A 89 -1.96 18.63 -4.88
CA LEU A 89 -1.07 18.54 -3.74
C LEU A 89 0.33 18.12 -4.23
N PHE A 90 1.35 18.89 -3.88
CA PHE A 90 2.75 18.54 -4.16
C PHE A 90 3.44 18.00 -2.91
N LYS A 91 4.18 16.90 -3.06
CA LYS A 91 5.01 16.30 -2.03
C LYS A 91 6.42 16.02 -2.55
N ASN A 92 7.41 16.37 -1.75
CA ASN A 92 8.79 15.94 -1.98
C ASN A 92 9.28 15.14 -0.77
N ARG A 93 9.40 13.83 -0.92
CA ARG A 93 9.79 12.89 0.13
C ARG A 93 11.19 13.17 0.71
N TYR A 94 12.07 13.76 -0.08
CA TYR A 94 13.46 14.01 0.27
C TYR A 94 13.74 15.48 0.65
N ASP A 95 12.70 16.31 0.74
CA ASP A 95 12.85 17.71 1.17
C ASP A 95 13.28 17.80 2.63
N LEU A 96 13.92 18.90 3.02
CA LEU A 96 14.28 19.20 4.40
C LEU A 96 13.06 19.67 5.21
N SER A 97 12.13 20.37 4.56
CA SER A 97 10.90 20.86 5.17
C SER A 97 9.90 19.74 5.42
N GLU A 98 9.46 19.59 6.65
CA GLU A 98 8.36 18.65 7.01
C GLU A 98 7.03 19.04 6.36
N GLU A 99 6.80 20.35 6.12
CA GLU A 99 5.63 20.84 5.42
C GLU A 99 5.60 20.33 3.98
N ILE A 100 6.70 20.43 3.24
CA ILE A 100 6.81 19.94 1.86
C ILE A 100 6.72 18.41 1.81
N LYS A 101 7.28 17.71 2.79
CA LYS A 101 7.11 16.25 2.90
C LYS A 101 5.66 15.85 3.11
N LYS A 102 4.94 16.56 3.97
CA LYS A 102 3.50 16.33 4.23
C LYS A 102 2.63 16.75 3.04
N GLY A 103 3.06 17.76 2.33
CA GLY A 103 2.43 18.23 1.11
C GLY A 103 1.94 19.66 1.18
N VAL A 104 2.24 20.39 0.11
CA VAL A 104 1.81 21.78 -0.12
C VAL A 104 0.75 21.79 -1.21
N LEU A 105 -0.38 22.44 -0.93
CA LEU A 105 -1.45 22.59 -1.92
C LEU A 105 -1.03 23.64 -2.95
N LEU A 106 -0.87 23.23 -4.22
CA LEU A 106 -0.53 24.12 -5.33
C LEU A 106 -1.78 24.75 -5.93
N ALA A 107 -2.89 24.03 -5.96
CA ALA A 107 -4.16 24.53 -6.47
C ALA A 107 -5.34 23.92 -5.70
N GLY A 108 -6.47 24.62 -5.71
CA GLY A 108 -7.68 24.22 -5.02
C GLY A 108 -7.80 24.79 -3.61
N LYS A 109 -8.74 24.25 -2.81
CA LYS A 109 -9.05 24.79 -1.47
C LYS A 109 -8.70 23.80 -0.36
N GLN A 110 -8.78 22.51 -0.62
CA GLN A 110 -8.55 21.46 0.36
C GLN A 110 -8.21 20.13 -0.32
N THR A 111 -7.55 19.24 0.39
CA THR A 111 -7.33 17.88 -0.10
C THR A 111 -8.55 17.00 0.15
N GLU A 112 -8.67 15.93 -0.66
CA GLU A 112 -9.69 14.92 -0.47
C GLU A 112 -9.59 14.25 0.90
N LYS A 113 -10.73 13.90 1.49
CA LYS A 113 -10.83 13.23 2.79
C LYS A 113 -11.39 11.81 2.72
N THR A 114 -12.03 11.48 1.59
CA THR A 114 -12.64 10.16 1.37
C THR A 114 -12.43 9.75 -0.07
N VAL A 115 -11.94 8.55 -0.27
CA VAL A 115 -11.82 7.96 -1.61
C VAL A 115 -12.73 6.75 -1.74
N ARG A 116 -13.05 6.40 -2.96
CA ARG A 116 -13.80 5.19 -3.28
C ARG A 116 -12.92 4.23 -4.08
N GLU A 117 -12.97 2.96 -3.70
CA GLU A 117 -12.31 1.89 -4.44
C GLU A 117 -13.15 0.62 -4.33
N TRP A 118 -13.49 0.03 -5.49
CA TRP A 118 -14.35 -1.14 -5.59
C TRP A 118 -15.71 -0.98 -4.87
N GLY A 119 -16.31 0.21 -4.95
CA GLY A 119 -17.58 0.54 -4.33
C GLY A 119 -17.51 0.86 -2.83
N VAL A 120 -16.35 0.69 -2.20
CA VAL A 120 -16.15 0.98 -0.77
C VAL A 120 -15.53 2.36 -0.59
N SER A 121 -16.05 3.11 0.40
CA SER A 121 -15.50 4.41 0.78
C SER A 121 -14.47 4.26 1.89
N TYR A 122 -13.29 4.87 1.70
CA TYR A 122 -12.18 4.84 2.66
C TYR A 122 -11.83 6.26 3.09
N PRO A 123 -11.68 6.52 4.39
CA PRO A 123 -11.15 7.79 4.87
C PRO A 123 -9.67 7.90 4.49
N VAL A 124 -9.25 9.08 4.02
CA VAL A 124 -7.86 9.37 3.68
C VAL A 124 -7.39 10.67 4.31
N SER A 125 -6.11 10.73 4.61
CA SER A 125 -5.45 11.95 5.08
C SER A 125 -4.18 12.16 4.26
N LEU A 126 -4.32 12.88 3.15
CA LEU A 126 -3.25 13.02 2.16
C LEU A 126 -2.03 13.78 2.69
N GLN A 127 -2.17 14.50 3.80
CA GLN A 127 -1.12 15.27 4.47
C GLN A 127 -0.74 14.70 5.85
N LEU A 128 -1.09 13.44 6.14
CA LEU A 128 -0.78 12.79 7.42
C LEU A 128 0.74 12.76 7.70
N ASN A 129 1.49 12.36 6.69
CA ASN A 129 2.96 12.32 6.72
C ASN A 129 3.49 12.41 5.26
N LYS A 130 4.69 11.93 4.99
CA LYS A 130 5.26 11.86 3.63
C LYS A 130 4.51 10.94 2.66
N ASP A 131 3.68 10.02 3.19
CA ASP A 131 2.80 9.14 2.41
C ASP A 131 1.38 9.73 2.37
N CYS A 132 0.48 9.14 1.59
CA CYS A 132 -0.90 9.64 1.45
C CYS A 132 -1.92 8.94 2.35
N GLY A 133 -1.45 8.07 3.25
CA GLY A 133 -2.34 7.34 4.17
C GLY A 133 -3.17 6.22 3.52
N PHE A 134 -3.05 6.02 2.22
CA PHE A 134 -3.77 4.99 1.47
C PHE A 134 -2.89 4.47 0.33
N TYR A 135 -2.53 3.19 0.39
CA TYR A 135 -1.59 2.58 -0.56
C TYR A 135 -2.33 2.01 -1.78
N LEU A 136 -2.06 2.59 -2.95
CA LEU A 136 -2.72 2.23 -4.21
C LEU A 136 -2.25 0.89 -4.79
N ASP A 137 -1.04 0.45 -4.46
CA ASP A 137 -0.51 -0.87 -4.84
C ASP A 137 -1.25 -2.03 -4.15
N SER A 138 -1.93 -1.76 -3.02
CA SER A 138 -2.75 -2.76 -2.30
C SER A 138 -4.19 -2.87 -2.80
N SER A 139 -4.56 -2.20 -3.90
CA SER A 139 -5.93 -2.16 -4.42
C SER A 139 -6.49 -3.56 -4.72
N LEU A 140 -5.73 -4.44 -5.41
CA LEU A 140 -6.20 -5.79 -5.70
C LEU A 140 -6.25 -6.68 -4.46
N LEU A 141 -5.46 -6.40 -3.42
CA LEU A 141 -5.61 -7.04 -2.12
C LEU A 141 -6.91 -6.61 -1.44
N ARG A 142 -7.27 -5.32 -1.45
CA ARG A 142 -8.57 -4.88 -0.93
C ARG A 142 -9.73 -5.53 -1.67
N LYS A 143 -9.65 -5.62 -3.02
CA LYS A 143 -10.63 -6.36 -3.82
C LYS A 143 -10.73 -7.84 -3.43
N TRP A 144 -9.60 -8.47 -3.14
CA TRP A 144 -9.55 -9.85 -2.68
C TRP A 144 -10.20 -10.00 -1.30
N LEU A 145 -9.94 -9.07 -0.37
CA LEU A 145 -10.55 -9.05 0.96
C LEU A 145 -12.07 -8.90 0.90
N LEU A 146 -12.59 -8.02 0.03
CA LEU A 146 -14.04 -7.90 -0.23
C LEU A 146 -14.71 -9.22 -0.60
N LYS A 147 -13.98 -10.09 -1.31
CA LYS A 147 -14.51 -11.39 -1.77
C LYS A 147 -14.28 -12.53 -0.78
N ASN A 148 -13.27 -12.42 0.08
CA ASN A 148 -12.78 -13.54 0.88
C ASN A 148 -12.94 -13.35 2.39
N ALA A 149 -13.33 -12.17 2.90
CA ALA A 149 -13.44 -11.92 4.33
C ALA A 149 -14.80 -12.29 4.94
N GLY A 150 -15.80 -12.57 4.13
CA GLY A 150 -17.18 -12.86 4.59
C GLY A 150 -17.26 -13.96 5.66
N GLY A 151 -17.88 -13.63 6.81
CA GLY A 151 -18.04 -14.53 7.95
C GLY A 151 -16.76 -14.86 8.73
N ARG A 152 -15.62 -14.22 8.44
CA ARG A 152 -14.31 -14.50 9.02
C ARG A 152 -13.94 -13.54 10.14
N ARG A 153 -13.25 -14.02 11.15
CA ARG A 153 -12.54 -13.21 12.14
C ARG A 153 -11.21 -12.80 11.53
N VAL A 154 -11.00 -11.50 11.37
CA VAL A 154 -9.83 -10.92 10.69
C VAL A 154 -8.90 -10.23 11.68
N LEU A 155 -7.61 -10.53 11.60
CA LEU A 155 -6.55 -9.79 12.28
C LEU A 155 -5.71 -9.04 11.24
N ASN A 156 -5.70 -7.71 11.30
CA ASN A 156 -4.84 -6.87 10.48
C ASN A 156 -3.68 -6.35 11.34
N THR A 157 -2.47 -6.86 11.10
CA THR A 157 -1.26 -6.42 11.80
C THR A 157 -0.50 -5.39 10.99
N PHE A 158 0.15 -4.42 11.69
CA PHE A 158 0.76 -3.24 11.07
C PHE A 158 -0.28 -2.46 10.25
N ALA A 159 -1.45 -2.23 10.87
CA ALA A 159 -2.66 -1.81 10.18
C ALA A 159 -2.55 -0.43 9.52
N TYR A 160 -1.60 0.41 9.96
CA TYR A 160 -1.43 1.79 9.50
C TYR A 160 -2.76 2.56 9.63
N THR A 161 -3.31 3.11 8.54
CA THR A 161 -4.60 3.81 8.55
C THR A 161 -5.81 2.88 8.58
N GLY A 162 -5.63 1.57 8.43
CA GLY A 162 -6.69 0.57 8.58
C GLY A 162 -7.38 0.12 7.29
N SER A 163 -6.98 0.61 6.11
CA SER A 163 -7.72 0.37 4.86
C SER A 163 -7.92 -1.10 4.48
N LEU A 164 -7.01 -2.01 4.89
CA LEU A 164 -7.18 -3.46 4.67
C LEU A 164 -8.24 -4.04 5.62
N GLY A 165 -8.28 -3.57 6.87
CA GLY A 165 -9.34 -3.93 7.81
C GLY A 165 -10.71 -3.43 7.35
N ASP A 166 -10.78 -2.19 6.85
CA ASP A 166 -12.02 -1.60 6.32
C ASP A 166 -12.52 -2.39 5.09
N ALA A 167 -11.62 -2.83 4.22
CA ALA A 167 -11.98 -3.72 3.10
C ALA A 167 -12.50 -5.08 3.59
N ALA A 168 -11.92 -5.65 4.63
CA ALA A 168 -12.38 -6.91 5.20
C ALA A 168 -13.77 -6.76 5.83
N GLU A 169 -14.02 -5.66 6.56
CA GLU A 169 -15.34 -5.36 7.13
C GLU A 169 -16.39 -5.19 6.04
N ALA A 170 -16.10 -4.39 5.01
CA ALA A 170 -16.99 -4.20 3.86
C ALA A 170 -17.25 -5.52 3.11
N GLY A 171 -16.30 -6.46 3.13
CA GLY A 171 -16.46 -7.83 2.63
C GLY A 171 -17.29 -8.76 3.52
N GLY A 172 -17.87 -8.25 4.62
CA GLY A 172 -18.73 -9.02 5.53
C GLY A 172 -17.96 -9.83 6.56
N ALA A 173 -16.77 -9.40 6.98
CA ALA A 173 -16.04 -10.04 8.08
C ALA A 173 -16.91 -10.11 9.35
N LEU A 174 -16.84 -11.23 10.07
CA LEU A 174 -17.53 -11.41 11.34
C LEU A 174 -17.00 -10.45 12.42
N SER A 175 -15.70 -10.25 12.41
CA SER A 175 -15.02 -9.27 13.27
C SER A 175 -13.69 -8.85 12.64
N VAL A 176 -13.28 -7.62 12.91
CA VAL A 176 -11.97 -7.07 12.49
C VAL A 176 -11.24 -6.55 13.70
N THR A 177 -10.04 -7.07 13.94
CA THR A 177 -9.09 -6.58 14.94
C THR A 177 -7.92 -5.95 14.19
N GLN A 178 -7.67 -4.67 14.41
CA GLN A 178 -6.57 -3.91 13.81
C GLN A 178 -5.50 -3.58 14.84
N THR A 179 -4.23 -3.82 14.52
CA THR A 179 -3.13 -3.51 15.43
C THR A 179 -2.06 -2.68 14.77
N ASP A 180 -1.62 -1.62 15.45
CA ASP A 180 -0.50 -0.78 15.04
C ASP A 180 0.23 -0.22 16.25
N LEU A 181 1.49 0.12 16.08
CA LEU A 181 2.30 0.77 17.12
C LEU A 181 1.84 2.21 17.37
N ASN A 182 1.38 2.90 16.32
CA ASN A 182 1.08 4.31 16.34
C ASN A 182 -0.44 4.57 16.35
N ALA A 183 -0.95 5.01 17.49
CA ALA A 183 -2.37 5.33 17.67
C ALA A 183 -2.90 6.41 16.69
N ASN A 184 -2.01 7.32 16.24
CA ASN A 184 -2.42 8.41 15.34
C ASN A 184 -2.80 7.92 13.94
N TYR A 185 -2.30 6.76 13.52
CA TYR A 185 -2.65 6.19 12.22
C TYR A 185 -4.08 5.65 12.21
N LEU A 186 -4.54 5.14 13.33
CA LEU A 186 -5.88 4.60 13.50
C LEU A 186 -6.87 5.66 14.04
N SER A 187 -6.70 6.92 13.66
CA SER A 187 -7.53 8.02 14.14
C SER A 187 -8.97 8.01 13.58
N SER A 188 -9.17 7.48 12.37
CA SER A 188 -10.48 7.35 11.72
C SER A 188 -11.11 5.98 12.04
N ARG A 189 -11.33 5.70 13.33
CA ARG A 189 -11.78 4.39 13.79
C ARG A 189 -13.28 4.18 13.58
N HIS A 190 -13.64 2.98 13.12
CA HIS A 190 -15.02 2.52 13.10
C HIS A 190 -15.36 1.82 14.41
N SER A 191 -16.53 2.12 14.99
CA SER A 191 -16.96 1.53 16.27
C SER A 191 -17.21 0.01 16.21
N SER A 192 -17.37 -0.53 15.01
CA SER A 192 -17.56 -1.97 14.72
C SER A 192 -16.27 -2.79 14.76
N GLN A 193 -15.09 -2.13 14.76
CA GLN A 193 -13.78 -2.78 14.76
C GLN A 193 -13.08 -2.66 16.11
N GLU A 194 -12.26 -3.65 16.44
CA GLU A 194 -11.37 -3.61 17.61
C GLU A 194 -10.01 -3.04 17.23
N TYR A 195 -9.48 -2.13 18.06
CA TYR A 195 -8.16 -1.52 17.84
C TYR A 195 -7.24 -1.79 19.03
N ILE A 196 -6.10 -2.44 18.78
CA ILE A 196 -5.09 -2.74 19.78
C ILE A 196 -3.82 -1.97 19.43
N ILE A 197 -3.51 -0.93 20.20
CA ILE A 197 -2.30 -0.13 20.01
C ILE A 197 -1.16 -0.76 20.80
N GLY A 198 -0.07 -1.09 20.12
CA GLY A 198 1.10 -1.66 20.76
C GLY A 198 2.10 -2.29 19.81
N ASP A 199 3.23 -2.68 20.37
CA ASP A 199 4.28 -3.40 19.65
C ASP A 199 3.78 -4.76 19.17
N PHE A 200 4.10 -5.09 17.92
CA PHE A 200 3.66 -6.34 17.26
C PHE A 200 3.94 -7.60 18.10
N PHE A 201 5.16 -7.72 18.66
CA PHE A 201 5.53 -8.92 19.42
C PHE A 201 4.78 -9.02 20.74
N HIS A 202 4.54 -7.90 21.41
CA HIS A 202 3.75 -7.84 22.64
C HIS A 202 2.29 -8.16 22.36
N VAL A 203 1.68 -7.53 21.35
CA VAL A 203 0.28 -7.74 20.97
C VAL A 203 0.03 -9.18 20.55
N THR A 204 0.84 -9.72 19.63
CA THR A 204 0.67 -11.11 19.17
C THR A 204 0.88 -12.13 20.30
N SER A 205 1.80 -11.85 21.25
CA SER A 205 1.99 -12.69 22.41
C SER A 205 0.78 -12.62 23.37
N ALA A 206 0.17 -11.47 23.57
CA ALA A 206 -1.05 -11.31 24.36
C ALA A 206 -2.24 -12.05 23.73
N LEU A 207 -2.47 -11.87 22.43
CA LEU A 207 -3.52 -12.57 21.67
C LEU A 207 -3.35 -14.09 21.74
N ARG A 208 -2.10 -14.60 21.67
CA ARG A 208 -1.82 -16.02 21.81
C ARG A 208 -2.16 -16.53 23.22
N ARG A 209 -1.83 -15.79 24.27
CA ARG A 209 -2.17 -16.17 25.66
C ARG A 209 -3.67 -16.18 25.94
N SER A 210 -4.42 -15.32 25.25
CA SER A 210 -5.90 -15.31 25.33
C SER A 210 -6.56 -16.35 24.41
N GLU A 211 -5.78 -17.20 23.77
CA GLU A 211 -6.23 -18.29 22.88
C GLU A 211 -7.13 -17.83 21.71
N ARG A 212 -7.05 -16.55 21.36
CA ARG A 212 -7.82 -16.01 20.22
C ARG A 212 -7.30 -16.57 18.90
N LEU A 213 -8.22 -17.00 18.06
CA LEU A 213 -7.95 -17.48 16.72
C LEU A 213 -8.65 -16.62 15.69
N PHE A 214 -8.00 -16.47 14.53
CA PHE A 214 -8.48 -15.68 13.41
C PHE A 214 -8.51 -16.53 12.14
N ASP A 215 -9.56 -16.39 11.35
CA ASP A 215 -9.72 -17.10 10.09
C ASP A 215 -8.91 -16.48 8.96
N LEU A 216 -8.53 -15.20 9.12
CA LEU A 216 -7.69 -14.47 8.19
C LEU A 216 -6.75 -13.54 8.97
N VAL A 217 -5.44 -13.67 8.72
CA VAL A 217 -4.42 -12.81 9.33
C VAL A 217 -3.67 -12.06 8.23
N ILE A 218 -3.65 -10.73 8.30
CA ILE A 218 -2.90 -9.87 7.37
C ILE A 218 -1.61 -9.45 8.07
N LEU A 219 -0.48 -9.61 7.39
CA LEU A 219 0.86 -9.29 7.84
C LEU A 219 1.53 -8.35 6.83
N ASP A 220 1.53 -7.04 7.11
CA ASP A 220 2.11 -6.00 6.27
C ASP A 220 3.19 -5.19 7.02
N PRO A 221 4.33 -5.79 7.33
CA PRO A 221 5.36 -5.14 8.14
C PRO A 221 6.01 -3.98 7.38
N PRO A 222 6.37 -2.87 8.08
CA PRO A 222 7.06 -1.75 7.47
C PRO A 222 8.44 -2.16 6.95
N PHE A 223 8.83 -1.60 5.80
CA PHE A 223 10.13 -1.84 5.16
C PHE A 223 11.33 -1.41 6.04
N PHE A 224 11.16 -0.33 6.82
CA PHE A 224 12.16 0.16 7.77
C PHE A 224 11.55 0.23 9.18
N ALA A 225 11.68 -0.83 9.96
CA ALA A 225 11.51 -0.72 11.40
C ALA A 225 12.85 -0.34 12.03
N LYS A 226 12.94 0.85 12.64
CA LYS A 226 14.01 1.10 13.62
C LYS A 226 13.76 0.12 14.76
N ALA A 227 14.75 -0.72 15.02
CA ALA A 227 14.71 -1.61 16.17
C ALA A 227 14.45 -0.80 17.44
N GLY A 228 13.41 -1.14 18.18
CA GLY A 228 13.27 -0.76 19.56
C GLY A 228 14.41 -1.38 20.38
N ARG A 229 14.66 -0.85 21.59
CA ARG A 229 15.68 -1.36 22.53
C ARG A 229 15.50 -2.86 22.77
N GLY A 230 16.24 -3.70 22.05
CA GLY A 230 16.15 -5.15 22.32
C GLY A 230 16.40 -6.07 21.12
N GLY A 231 17.24 -5.69 20.16
CA GLY A 231 17.68 -6.56 19.08
C GLY A 231 16.97 -6.31 17.76
N GLN A 232 17.79 -6.14 16.71
CA GLN A 232 17.32 -5.79 15.37
C GLN A 232 16.68 -7.00 14.68
N VAL A 233 15.35 -7.09 14.70
CA VAL A 233 14.66 -7.85 13.68
C VAL A 233 14.37 -6.86 12.54
N ASP A 234 15.12 -6.97 11.45
CA ASP A 234 14.77 -6.30 10.20
C ASP A 234 13.53 -7.02 9.62
N PRO A 235 12.32 -6.43 9.67
CA PRO A 235 11.12 -7.11 9.23
C PRO A 235 11.19 -7.53 7.76
N ALA A 236 11.90 -6.76 6.95
CA ALA A 236 12.05 -7.03 5.53
C ALA A 236 12.95 -8.25 5.24
N ARG A 237 13.92 -8.53 6.13
CA ARG A 237 14.80 -9.71 6.03
C ARG A 237 14.31 -10.90 6.83
N ASN A 238 13.28 -10.74 7.65
CA ASN A 238 12.87 -11.76 8.62
C ASN A 238 11.38 -12.08 8.58
N ILE A 239 10.79 -12.06 7.39
CA ILE A 239 9.37 -12.37 7.18
C ILE A 239 9.00 -13.75 7.77
N THR A 240 9.92 -14.71 7.69
CA THR A 240 9.73 -16.06 8.24
C THR A 240 9.51 -16.04 9.75
N ALA A 241 10.27 -15.23 10.49
CA ALA A 241 10.09 -15.06 11.93
C ALA A 241 8.74 -14.42 12.27
N LEU A 242 8.30 -13.43 11.49
CA LEU A 242 7.00 -12.78 11.67
C LEU A 242 5.86 -13.75 11.39
N ILE A 243 5.93 -14.53 10.31
CA ILE A 243 4.94 -15.57 10.00
C ILE A 243 4.87 -16.60 11.11
N ASN A 244 6.01 -17.08 11.62
CA ASN A 244 6.03 -18.02 12.76
C ASN A 244 5.42 -17.43 14.04
N LYS A 245 5.43 -16.11 14.20
CA LYS A 245 4.79 -15.41 15.33
C LYS A 245 3.27 -15.38 15.20
N ILE A 246 2.73 -15.15 14.00
CA ILE A 246 1.28 -15.02 13.78
C ILE A 246 0.60 -16.36 13.45
N ARG A 247 1.33 -17.35 12.90
CA ARG A 247 0.76 -18.65 12.53
C ARG A 247 -0.01 -19.33 13.67
N PRO A 248 0.42 -19.27 14.95
CA PRO A 248 -0.37 -19.82 16.06
C PRO A 248 -1.71 -19.11 16.29
N LEU A 249 -1.91 -17.89 15.76
CA LEU A 249 -3.15 -17.12 15.83
C LEU A 249 -4.11 -17.48 14.69
N ALA A 250 -3.64 -18.14 13.63
CA ALA A 250 -4.51 -18.56 12.52
C ALA A 250 -5.29 -19.82 12.92
N ALA A 251 -6.59 -19.83 12.64
CA ALA A 251 -7.48 -20.98 12.82
C ALA A 251 -7.11 -22.13 11.86
N HIS A 252 -7.63 -23.33 12.12
CA HIS A 252 -7.60 -24.43 11.17
C HIS A 252 -8.39 -24.05 9.92
N HIS A 253 -7.84 -24.30 8.72
CA HIS A 253 -8.33 -23.78 7.43
C HIS A 253 -8.34 -22.22 7.33
N GLY A 254 -7.65 -21.55 8.22
CA GLY A 254 -7.43 -20.11 8.13
C GLY A 254 -6.39 -19.74 7.08
N ARG A 255 -6.27 -18.45 6.79
CA ARG A 255 -5.33 -17.91 5.81
C ARG A 255 -4.43 -16.84 6.43
N ILE A 256 -3.22 -16.76 5.92
CA ILE A 256 -2.29 -15.65 6.21
C ILE A 256 -2.00 -14.93 4.90
N VAL A 257 -2.23 -13.62 4.85
CA VAL A 257 -1.76 -12.74 3.77
C VAL A 257 -0.44 -12.13 4.20
N ALA A 258 0.65 -12.49 3.55
CA ALA A 258 1.98 -11.98 3.84
C ALA A 258 2.41 -10.99 2.75
N ILE A 259 2.77 -9.77 3.17
CA ILE A 259 3.14 -8.67 2.29
C ILE A 259 4.61 -8.30 2.52
N SER A 260 5.32 -7.97 1.45
CA SER A 260 6.66 -7.41 1.52
C SER A 260 6.83 -6.28 0.50
N ASN A 261 7.24 -5.12 0.99
CA ASN A 261 7.56 -3.93 0.18
C ASN A 261 9.08 -3.73 0.04
N ALA A 262 9.88 -4.79 0.29
CA ALA A 262 11.34 -4.75 0.28
C ALA A 262 11.87 -4.66 -1.16
N LEU A 263 12.44 -3.50 -1.53
CA LEU A 263 12.99 -3.24 -2.86
C LEU A 263 14.30 -3.99 -3.15
N PHE A 264 15.03 -4.39 -2.11
CA PHE A 264 16.30 -5.12 -2.22
C PHE A 264 16.14 -6.64 -2.21
N LEU A 265 14.93 -7.14 -1.96
CA LEU A 265 14.60 -8.56 -1.93
C LEU A 265 13.93 -8.92 -3.25
N SER A 266 14.51 -9.86 -4.01
CA SER A 266 13.89 -10.33 -5.25
C SER A 266 12.60 -11.09 -4.96
N GLY A 267 11.74 -11.22 -5.98
CA GLY A 267 10.52 -12.01 -5.87
C GLY A 267 10.82 -13.49 -5.62
N GLU A 268 11.84 -14.03 -6.27
CA GLU A 268 12.29 -15.42 -6.06
C GLU A 268 12.81 -15.65 -4.65
N GLU A 269 13.64 -14.74 -4.12
CA GLU A 269 14.15 -14.83 -2.75
C GLU A 269 13.01 -14.76 -1.73
N TYR A 270 12.06 -13.83 -1.91
CA TYR A 270 10.88 -13.75 -1.04
C TYR A 270 10.05 -15.02 -1.08
N LEU A 271 9.76 -15.55 -2.28
CA LEU A 271 9.01 -16.79 -2.45
C LEU A 271 9.75 -17.98 -1.85
N ALA A 272 11.08 -18.06 -2.00
CA ALA A 272 11.91 -19.10 -1.40
C ALA A 272 11.86 -19.06 0.13
N GLN A 273 11.95 -17.87 0.74
CA GLN A 273 11.79 -17.69 2.18
C GLN A 273 10.42 -18.20 2.65
N ILE A 274 9.34 -17.84 1.95
CA ILE A 274 8.00 -18.33 2.27
C ILE A 274 7.90 -19.85 2.12
N LYS A 275 8.38 -20.40 1.01
CA LYS A 275 8.37 -21.85 0.75
C LYS A 275 9.17 -22.64 1.76
N SER A 276 10.20 -22.07 2.37
CA SER A 276 10.96 -22.72 3.45
C SER A 276 10.13 -23.00 4.72
N LEU A 277 9.01 -22.30 4.89
CA LEU A 277 8.07 -22.53 5.99
C LEU A 277 6.95 -23.52 5.61
N CYS A 278 6.81 -23.81 4.32
CA CYS A 278 5.74 -24.67 3.81
C CYS A 278 5.99 -26.15 4.15
N GLY A 279 4.90 -26.88 4.30
CA GLY A 279 4.89 -28.30 4.65
C GLY A 279 3.44 -28.74 4.86
N PRO A 280 3.18 -29.79 5.61
CA PRO A 280 1.82 -30.32 5.77
C PRO A 280 0.85 -29.34 6.46
N TRP A 281 1.36 -28.30 7.11
CA TRP A 281 0.56 -27.38 7.94
C TRP A 281 0.54 -25.94 7.41
N LEU A 282 1.26 -25.64 6.35
CA LEU A 282 1.31 -24.32 5.71
C LEU A 282 1.65 -24.50 4.22
N SER A 283 0.87 -23.90 3.35
CA SER A 283 1.10 -23.94 1.90
C SER A 283 0.80 -22.60 1.23
N VAL A 284 1.51 -22.28 0.15
CA VAL A 284 1.17 -21.15 -0.70
C VAL A 284 -0.10 -21.49 -1.48
N SER A 285 -1.12 -20.65 -1.39
CA SER A 285 -2.38 -20.82 -2.14
C SER A 285 -2.51 -19.84 -3.29
N GLU A 286 -2.07 -18.59 -3.13
CA GLU A 286 -2.28 -17.55 -4.15
C GLU A 286 -1.20 -16.47 -4.10
N ILE A 287 -0.89 -15.87 -5.24
CA ILE A 287 -0.12 -14.62 -5.36
C ILE A 287 -1.08 -13.54 -5.86
N ILE A 288 -1.21 -12.44 -5.11
CA ILE A 288 -2.05 -11.32 -5.49
C ILE A 288 -1.18 -10.28 -6.20
N PRO A 289 -1.47 -9.92 -7.46
CA PRO A 289 -0.69 -8.93 -8.18
C PRO A 289 -0.97 -7.50 -7.70
N VAL A 290 -0.05 -6.60 -8.00
CA VAL A 290 -0.27 -5.15 -7.93
C VAL A 290 -1.03 -4.70 -9.20
N PRO A 291 -1.95 -3.71 -9.13
CA PRO A 291 -2.69 -3.25 -10.31
C PRO A 291 -1.75 -2.69 -11.39
N GLU A 292 -2.01 -3.04 -12.66
CA GLU A 292 -1.25 -2.47 -13.79
C GLU A 292 -1.30 -0.93 -13.80
N SER A 293 -2.43 -0.34 -13.41
CA SER A 293 -2.56 1.11 -13.29
C SER A 293 -1.53 1.74 -12.35
N PHE A 294 -1.02 0.98 -11.37
CA PHE A 294 -0.04 1.46 -10.40
C PHE A 294 1.38 1.54 -10.99
N PHE A 295 1.80 0.60 -11.82
CA PHE A 295 3.15 0.61 -12.42
C PHE A 295 3.18 0.92 -13.93
N GLY A 296 2.03 1.02 -14.59
CA GLY A 296 1.91 1.34 -16.03
C GLY A 296 1.50 0.15 -16.86
N PHE A 297 0.69 0.39 -17.91
CA PHE A 297 0.11 -0.65 -18.77
C PHE A 297 1.12 -1.24 -19.77
N ASP A 298 2.15 -0.49 -20.15
CA ASP A 298 3.28 -0.94 -20.97
C ASP A 298 4.56 -0.38 -20.34
N PRO A 299 4.98 -0.93 -19.20
CA PRO A 299 6.11 -0.36 -18.48
C PRO A 299 7.36 -0.49 -19.34
N LEU A 300 8.06 0.62 -19.52
CA LEU A 300 9.42 0.60 -20.04
C LEU A 300 10.26 -0.25 -19.08
N SER A 301 11.09 -1.15 -19.60
CA SER A 301 12.00 -1.91 -18.75
C SER A 301 12.94 -0.93 -18.05
N PRO A 302 12.75 -0.65 -16.73
CA PRO A 302 13.53 0.38 -16.08
C PRO A 302 14.96 -0.13 -15.89
N GLN A 303 15.92 0.64 -16.35
CA GLN A 303 17.32 0.38 -16.02
C GLN A 303 17.51 0.60 -14.52
N GLY A 304 18.05 -0.39 -13.84
CA GLY A 304 18.40 -0.27 -12.41
C GLY A 304 17.30 -0.57 -11.42
N LEU A 305 16.38 -1.48 -11.72
CA LEU A 305 15.54 -2.09 -10.69
C LEU A 305 16.42 -2.63 -9.56
N PRO A 306 16.10 -2.34 -8.29
CA PRO A 306 16.90 -2.81 -7.15
C PRO A 306 16.99 -4.34 -7.09
N ALA A 307 15.88 -5.04 -7.44
CA ALA A 307 15.80 -6.49 -7.54
C ALA A 307 14.67 -6.88 -8.49
N ASP A 308 14.82 -8.05 -9.14
CA ASP A 308 13.78 -8.61 -10.01
C ASP A 308 12.53 -8.98 -9.19
N PRO A 309 11.34 -8.47 -9.53
CA PRO A 309 10.12 -8.82 -8.83
C PRO A 309 9.60 -10.24 -9.16
N ALA A 310 10.03 -10.89 -10.26
CA ALA A 310 9.48 -12.19 -10.64
C ALA A 310 9.54 -13.23 -9.50
N PRO A 311 8.52 -14.07 -9.31
CA PRO A 311 7.31 -14.26 -10.12
C PRO A 311 6.16 -13.26 -9.83
N PHE A 312 6.41 -12.23 -9.04
CA PHE A 312 5.47 -11.13 -8.82
C PHE A 312 5.59 -10.12 -9.96
N ASN A 313 4.56 -9.30 -10.13
CA ASN A 313 4.56 -8.26 -11.17
C ASN A 313 5.11 -6.90 -10.69
N HIS A 314 5.43 -6.78 -9.39
CA HIS A 314 5.88 -5.53 -8.79
C HIS A 314 6.77 -5.81 -7.56
N PRO A 315 7.68 -4.88 -7.15
CA PRO A 315 8.44 -4.99 -5.91
C PRO A 315 7.60 -5.17 -4.64
N THR A 316 6.36 -4.67 -4.60
CA THR A 316 5.37 -5.05 -3.59
C THR A 316 4.87 -6.47 -3.89
N LYS A 317 5.13 -7.39 -2.98
CA LYS A 317 4.88 -8.83 -3.12
C LYS A 317 3.83 -9.26 -2.12
N ILE A 318 2.76 -9.91 -2.60
CA ILE A 318 1.62 -10.31 -1.76
C ILE A 318 1.36 -11.80 -1.99
N ILE A 319 1.43 -12.59 -0.92
CA ILE A 319 1.19 -14.04 -0.94
C ILE A 319 0.08 -14.38 0.04
N VAL A 320 -0.81 -15.27 -0.36
CA VAL A 320 -1.79 -15.92 0.52
C VAL A 320 -1.31 -17.31 0.86
N LEU A 321 -1.35 -17.65 2.15
CA LEU A 321 -0.96 -18.95 2.69
C LEU A 321 -2.18 -19.60 3.35
N ASP A 322 -2.43 -20.87 3.02
CA ASP A 322 -3.41 -21.69 3.72
C ASP A 322 -2.76 -22.35 4.95
N VAL A 323 -3.48 -22.34 6.06
CA VAL A 323 -3.02 -22.85 7.36
C VAL A 323 -3.82 -24.06 7.77
N LEU A 324 -3.13 -25.15 8.07
CA LEU A 324 -3.69 -26.30 8.79
C LEU A 324 -3.08 -26.38 10.20
N ARG A 325 -3.86 -26.85 11.15
CA ARG A 325 -3.41 -27.02 12.55
C ARG A 325 -3.48 -28.48 12.95
N LYS A 326 -2.51 -28.92 13.76
CA LYS A 326 -2.52 -30.28 14.36
C LYS A 326 -3.66 -30.48 15.35
N ASP A 327 -4.03 -29.38 16.04
CA ASP A 327 -5.09 -29.38 17.07
C ASP A 327 -6.49 -29.05 16.49
N GLU A 328 -6.58 -28.83 15.18
CA GLU A 328 -7.81 -28.55 14.41
C GLU A 328 -8.70 -27.46 15.00
N ARG A 329 -8.18 -26.59 15.88
CA ARG A 329 -8.94 -25.46 16.47
C ARG A 329 -9.34 -24.44 15.42
N VAL A 330 -10.60 -24.02 15.44
CA VAL A 330 -11.23 -23.04 14.56
C VAL A 330 -11.63 -21.79 15.34
#